data_e8ea6b5e128cc3ad099975215b3f67cb
#
_entry.id   e8ea6b5e128cc3ad099975215b3f67cb
#
_cell.length_a   1.000
_cell.length_b   1.000
_cell.length_c   1.000
_cell.angle_alpha   90.00
_cell.angle_beta   90.00
_cell.angle_gamma   90.00
#
_symmetry.space_group_name_H-M   'P 1'
#
loop_
_entity.id
_entity.type
_entity.pdbx_description
1 polymer ?
#
loop_
_entity_poly.entity_id
_entity_poly.type
_entity_poly.pdbx_seq_one_letter_code
_entity_poly.pdbx_strand_id
1 'polypeptide(L)'
;IYSAQAMVYRSESASEQDAQRRREGIYNFFQVPRNLEPLLLFGYLACVDAFIDQCTFLPIRVLFAAAQRLGRESRSLSPSQRRDALRVLLISLVSGSLLLVPGIAMSQAYHNVRNQSVMKLYVVFSSLEIFDKLCSSFGQDILEALYASASSHARGWRGEMALDLLVAYGYLTAHTLVLFYQAVALSVAINSNSNVLLTLLISNNFTELKTNVFKRCEAENLFQVSCADAVERFNLSMYLLIVLVQFVFVQKEELTAARLHEVSHAFLMICVCEIMVDWIKHAFVTKFNRMRCRHTLARGPSPPPDRRPLCCPTRP
;
A
#
# COMPACT_ATOMS: atom_id res chain seq x y z
N ILE A 1 -51.27 10.12 37.02
CA ILE A 1 -50.62 11.42 36.69
C ILE A 1 -49.09 11.26 36.74
N TYR A 2 -48.51 10.68 37.81
CA TYR A 2 -47.06 10.48 37.95
C TYR A 2 -46.42 9.62 36.85
N SER A 3 -47.10 8.61 36.31
CA SER A 3 -46.57 7.73 35.25
C SER A 3 -46.48 8.44 33.88
N ALA A 4 -47.43 9.35 33.60
CA ALA A 4 -47.44 10.12 32.35
C ALA A 4 -46.33 11.18 32.32
N GLN A 5 -46.11 11.88 33.47
CA GLN A 5 -45.00 12.84 33.61
C GLN A 5 -43.63 12.16 33.50
N ALA A 6 -43.47 10.98 34.09
CA ALA A 6 -42.20 10.19 33.95
C ALA A 6 -41.95 9.71 32.52
N MET A 7 -43.01 9.39 31.75
CA MET A 7 -42.87 9.05 30.33
C MET A 7 -42.47 10.25 29.48
N VAL A 8 -43.08 11.43 29.71
CA VAL A 8 -42.73 12.65 28.98
C VAL A 8 -41.27 13.06 29.26
N TYR A 9 -40.88 13.06 30.54
CA TYR A 9 -39.49 13.37 30.93
C TYR A 9 -38.48 12.39 30.32
N ARG A 10 -38.81 11.10 30.23
CA ARG A 10 -37.97 10.08 29.60
C ARG A 10 -37.88 10.26 28.07
N SER A 11 -38.95 10.72 27.41
CA SER A 11 -38.95 11.00 25.97
C SER A 11 -38.15 12.27 25.65
N GLU A 12 -38.24 13.32 26.49
CA GLU A 12 -37.47 14.55 26.34
C GLU A 12 -35.96 14.29 26.54
N SER A 13 -35.58 13.58 27.61
CA SER A 13 -34.18 13.21 27.84
C SER A 13 -33.60 12.30 26.73
N ALA A 14 -34.39 11.42 26.17
CA ALA A 14 -33.95 10.61 25.02
C ALA A 14 -33.77 11.46 23.77
N SER A 15 -34.64 12.43 23.52
CA SER A 15 -34.54 13.38 22.40
C SER A 15 -33.29 14.28 22.52
N GLU A 16 -33.01 14.78 23.73
CA GLU A 16 -31.81 15.58 24.01
C GLU A 16 -30.53 14.76 23.83
N GLN A 17 -30.49 13.52 24.31
CA GLN A 17 -29.36 12.62 24.11
C GLN A 17 -29.12 12.29 22.64
N ASP A 18 -30.17 12.11 21.86
CA ASP A 18 -30.03 11.87 20.41
C ASP A 18 -29.57 13.10 19.66
N ALA A 19 -30.01 14.31 20.07
CA ALA A 19 -29.50 15.56 19.52
C ALA A 19 -28.01 15.77 19.84
N GLN A 20 -27.60 15.46 21.06
CA GLN A 20 -26.19 15.53 21.47
C GLN A 20 -25.31 14.53 20.72
N ARG A 21 -25.75 13.28 20.55
CA ARG A 21 -25.07 12.27 19.74
C ARG A 21 -24.93 12.69 18.28
N ARG A 22 -25.93 13.33 17.69
CA ARG A 22 -25.83 13.88 16.32
C ARG A 22 -24.82 15.00 16.23
N ARG A 23 -24.76 15.91 17.22
CA ARG A 23 -23.76 16.97 17.29
C ARG A 23 -22.35 16.39 17.42
N GLU A 24 -22.14 15.44 18.33
CA GLU A 24 -20.85 14.74 18.49
C GLU A 24 -20.43 14.05 17.18
N GLY A 25 -21.37 13.44 16.45
CA GLY A 25 -21.11 12.83 15.14
C GLY A 25 -20.63 13.83 14.10
N ILE A 26 -21.16 15.05 14.08
CA ILE A 26 -20.73 16.12 13.17
C ILE A 26 -19.33 16.63 13.57
N TYR A 27 -19.07 16.88 14.85
CA TYR A 27 -17.74 17.30 15.31
C TYR A 27 -16.69 16.23 15.03
N ASN A 28 -16.99 14.96 15.26
CA ASN A 28 -16.09 13.85 14.95
C ASN A 28 -15.76 13.81 13.45
N PHE A 29 -16.75 14.03 12.57
CA PHE A 29 -16.54 14.07 11.14
C PHE A 29 -15.47 15.11 10.73
N PHE A 30 -15.52 16.31 11.26
CA PHE A 30 -14.55 17.36 10.97
C PHE A 30 -13.19 17.15 11.66
N GLN A 31 -13.14 16.35 12.72
CA GLN A 31 -11.88 16.03 13.41
C GLN A 31 -11.13 14.85 12.79
N VAL A 32 -11.79 14.04 11.95
CA VAL A 32 -11.17 12.87 11.31
C VAL A 32 -9.89 13.22 10.55
N PRO A 33 -9.85 14.22 9.65
CA PRO A 33 -8.63 14.55 8.91
C PRO A 33 -7.46 14.87 9.83
N ARG A 34 -7.69 15.66 10.87
CA ARG A 34 -6.67 16.06 11.84
C ARG A 34 -6.08 14.90 12.64
N ASN A 35 -6.90 13.89 12.94
CA ASN A 35 -6.46 12.72 13.71
C ASN A 35 -5.88 11.63 12.84
N LEU A 36 -6.31 11.55 11.58
CA LEU A 36 -5.88 10.56 10.60
C LEU A 36 -4.50 10.88 10.00
N GLU A 37 -4.26 12.15 9.65
CA GLU A 37 -3.07 12.58 8.93
C GLU A 37 -1.75 12.22 9.64
N PRO A 38 -1.61 12.38 10.97
CA PRO A 38 -0.40 11.92 11.66
C PRO A 38 -0.15 10.41 11.55
N LEU A 39 -1.22 9.59 11.52
CA LEU A 39 -1.12 8.15 11.36
C LEU A 39 -0.69 7.79 9.93
N LEU A 40 -1.30 8.39 8.92
CA LEU A 40 -0.95 8.18 7.51
C LEU A 40 0.48 8.65 7.22
N LEU A 41 0.90 9.80 7.78
CA LEU A 41 2.26 10.30 7.67
C LEU A 41 3.26 9.34 8.31
N PHE A 42 2.96 8.82 9.50
CA PHE A 42 3.82 7.83 10.15
C PHE A 42 3.94 6.55 9.32
N GLY A 43 2.81 6.03 8.81
CA GLY A 43 2.80 4.87 7.92
C GLY A 43 3.59 5.11 6.62
N TYR A 44 3.43 6.28 6.02
CA TYR A 44 4.20 6.69 4.84
C TYR A 44 5.71 6.73 5.12
N LEU A 45 6.13 7.35 6.23
CA LEU A 45 7.55 7.40 6.61
C LEU A 45 8.11 6.01 6.91
N ALA A 46 7.32 5.12 7.49
CA ALA A 46 7.72 3.72 7.69
C ALA A 46 7.93 2.98 6.35
N CYS A 47 7.10 3.25 5.33
CA CYS A 47 7.30 2.72 3.98
C CYS A 47 8.57 3.27 3.33
N VAL A 48 8.85 4.58 3.49
CA VAL A 48 10.09 5.20 3.00
C VAL A 48 11.32 4.59 3.68
N ASP A 49 11.29 4.40 4.99
CA ASP A 49 12.37 3.76 5.75
C ASP A 49 12.62 2.33 5.26
N ALA A 50 11.56 1.52 5.10
CA ALA A 50 11.65 0.17 4.56
C ALA A 50 12.21 0.15 3.13
N PHE A 51 11.85 1.11 2.29
CA PHE A 51 12.38 1.25 0.93
C PHE A 51 13.88 1.58 0.94
N ILE A 52 14.30 2.51 1.78
CA ILE A 52 15.71 2.88 1.93
C ILE A 52 16.51 1.68 2.46
N ASP A 53 16.01 0.95 3.48
CA ASP A 53 16.68 -0.27 3.97
C ASP A 53 16.87 -1.29 2.85
N GLN A 54 15.86 -1.50 2.03
CA GLN A 54 15.88 -2.45 0.91
C GLN A 54 16.90 -2.04 -0.18
N CYS A 55 16.99 -0.74 -0.49
CA CYS A 55 17.84 -0.24 -1.57
C CYS A 55 19.31 -0.04 -1.14
N THR A 56 19.56 0.28 0.12
CA THR A 56 20.90 0.66 0.61
C THR A 56 21.49 -0.35 1.60
N PHE A 57 20.82 -0.60 2.71
CA PHE A 57 21.38 -1.42 3.79
C PHE A 57 21.38 -2.91 3.46
N LEU A 58 20.35 -3.41 2.76
CA LEU A 58 20.26 -4.82 2.40
C LEU A 58 21.44 -5.28 1.51
N PRO A 59 21.77 -4.61 0.39
CA PRO A 59 22.94 -4.96 -0.42
C PRO A 59 24.25 -4.89 0.36
N ILE A 60 24.41 -3.85 1.20
CA ILE A 60 25.63 -3.68 2.02
C ILE A 60 25.76 -4.83 3.02
N ARG A 61 24.68 -5.22 3.71
CA ARG A 61 24.69 -6.37 4.64
C ARG A 61 25.09 -7.67 3.95
N VAL A 62 24.58 -7.91 2.74
CA VAL A 62 24.90 -9.12 1.98
C VAL A 62 26.35 -9.09 1.48
N LEU A 63 26.84 -7.96 0.98
CA LEU A 63 28.25 -7.80 0.57
C LEU A 63 29.19 -8.00 1.76
N PHE A 64 28.87 -7.45 2.92
CA PHE A 64 29.67 -7.62 4.12
C PHE A 64 29.68 -9.09 4.61
N ALA A 65 28.53 -9.76 4.58
CA ALA A 65 28.45 -11.18 4.89
C ALA A 65 29.23 -12.06 3.89
N ALA A 66 29.25 -11.70 2.61
CA ALA A 66 30.03 -12.37 1.58
C ALA A 66 31.54 -12.16 1.80
N ALA A 67 31.97 -10.92 2.09
CA ALA A 67 33.36 -10.59 2.38
C ALA A 67 33.90 -11.33 3.62
N GLN A 68 33.10 -11.44 4.67
CA GLN A 68 33.45 -12.22 5.86
C GLN A 68 33.64 -13.71 5.56
N ARG A 69 32.93 -14.26 4.57
CA ARG A 69 33.09 -15.66 4.12
C ARG A 69 34.39 -15.89 3.36
N LEU A 70 34.81 -14.92 2.53
CA LEU A 70 36.06 -15.04 1.78
C LEU A 70 37.29 -15.05 2.72
N GLY A 71 37.21 -14.37 3.87
CA GLY A 71 38.30 -14.23 4.83
C GLY A 71 38.34 -15.29 5.94
N ARG A 72 37.34 -16.12 6.13
CA ARG A 72 37.25 -17.13 7.20
C ARG A 72 36.68 -18.42 6.70
N GLU A 73 37.43 -19.51 6.86
CA GLU A 73 36.96 -20.85 6.54
C GLU A 73 35.57 -21.19 7.17
N SER A 74 34.64 -21.55 6.29
CA SER A 74 33.49 -22.43 6.55
C SER A 74 32.58 -22.13 7.75
N ARG A 75 32.09 -20.92 7.90
CA ARG A 75 30.97 -20.69 8.84
C ARG A 75 29.64 -20.72 8.06
N SER A 76 28.70 -21.58 8.51
CA SER A 76 27.33 -21.61 7.94
C SER A 76 26.64 -20.25 8.11
N LEU A 77 25.91 -19.78 7.10
CA LEU A 77 25.12 -18.54 7.16
C LEU A 77 24.11 -18.61 8.30
N SER A 78 24.00 -17.54 9.06
CA SER A 78 22.88 -17.40 9.99
C SER A 78 21.53 -17.37 9.22
N PRO A 79 20.41 -17.76 9.85
CA PRO A 79 19.10 -17.73 9.19
C PRO A 79 18.72 -16.33 8.65
N SER A 80 19.12 -15.26 9.34
CA SER A 80 18.91 -13.88 8.87
C SER A 80 19.73 -13.55 7.63
N GLN A 81 21.02 -13.87 7.62
CA GLN A 81 21.89 -13.66 6.46
C GLN A 81 21.42 -14.45 5.23
N ARG A 82 20.86 -15.65 5.43
CA ARG A 82 20.28 -16.46 4.34
C ARG A 82 19.05 -15.79 3.75
N ARG A 83 18.15 -15.23 4.58
CA ARG A 83 16.99 -14.47 4.10
C ARG A 83 17.41 -13.23 3.31
N ASP A 84 18.36 -12.47 3.83
CA ASP A 84 18.87 -11.28 3.14
C ASP A 84 19.51 -11.64 1.79
N ALA A 85 20.29 -12.71 1.74
CA ALA A 85 20.91 -13.20 0.51
C ALA A 85 19.84 -13.66 -0.53
N LEU A 86 18.78 -14.33 -0.09
CA LEU A 86 17.67 -14.73 -0.97
C LEU A 86 16.92 -13.51 -1.52
N ARG A 87 16.68 -12.49 -0.70
CA ARG A 87 16.06 -11.23 -1.15
C ARG A 87 16.88 -10.56 -2.25
N VAL A 88 18.18 -10.38 -2.01
CA VAL A 88 19.09 -9.77 -3.01
C VAL A 88 19.14 -10.63 -4.27
N LEU A 89 19.20 -11.97 -4.15
CA LEU A 89 19.18 -12.88 -5.28
C LEU A 89 17.90 -12.70 -6.13
N LEU A 90 16.73 -12.71 -5.50
CA LEU A 90 15.45 -12.52 -6.17
C LEU A 90 15.37 -11.17 -6.88
N ILE A 91 15.73 -10.09 -6.18
CA ILE A 91 15.72 -8.74 -6.77
C ILE A 91 16.66 -8.67 -7.97
N SER A 92 17.85 -9.24 -7.84
CA SER A 92 18.84 -9.27 -8.94
C SER A 92 18.37 -10.10 -10.14
N LEU A 93 17.73 -11.26 -9.90
CA LEU A 93 17.18 -12.11 -10.95
C LEU A 93 16.02 -11.43 -11.68
N VAL A 94 15.08 -10.83 -10.95
CA VAL A 94 13.94 -10.10 -11.53
C VAL A 94 14.44 -8.89 -12.32
N SER A 95 15.29 -8.06 -11.73
CA SER A 95 15.83 -6.88 -12.41
C SER A 95 16.64 -7.28 -13.65
N GLY A 96 17.50 -8.29 -13.55
CA GLY A 96 18.29 -8.79 -14.66
C GLY A 96 17.42 -9.36 -15.80
N SER A 97 16.40 -10.14 -15.48
CA SER A 97 15.48 -10.69 -16.48
C SER A 97 14.69 -9.59 -17.20
N LEU A 98 14.21 -8.58 -16.48
CA LEU A 98 13.48 -7.46 -17.07
C LEU A 98 14.35 -6.60 -17.98
N LEU A 99 15.62 -6.40 -17.63
CA LEU A 99 16.58 -5.67 -18.48
C LEU A 99 16.95 -6.44 -19.76
N LEU A 100 16.89 -7.77 -19.72
CA LEU A 100 17.23 -8.62 -20.88
C LEU A 100 16.06 -8.79 -21.86
N VAL A 101 14.82 -8.51 -21.47
CA VAL A 101 13.65 -8.65 -22.36
C VAL A 101 13.54 -7.41 -23.25
N PRO A 102 13.80 -7.51 -24.57
CA PRO A 102 13.56 -6.41 -25.50
C PRO A 102 12.05 -6.12 -25.55
N GLY A 103 11.66 -4.87 -25.30
CA GLY A 103 10.25 -4.45 -25.30
C GLY A 103 9.71 -3.99 -23.93
N ILE A 104 10.42 -4.27 -22.84
CA ILE A 104 10.14 -3.68 -21.50
C ILE A 104 10.89 -2.34 -21.33
N ALA A 105 11.60 -1.87 -22.37
CA ALA A 105 12.16 -0.53 -22.35
C ALA A 105 11.02 0.49 -22.14
N MET A 106 11.17 1.36 -21.14
CA MET A 106 10.17 2.37 -20.74
C MET A 106 9.64 3.15 -21.96
N SER A 107 10.52 3.51 -22.90
CA SER A 107 10.16 4.20 -24.13
C SER A 107 9.20 3.39 -25.02
N GLN A 108 9.47 2.10 -25.21
CA GLN A 108 8.63 1.24 -26.04
C GLN A 108 7.26 0.97 -25.39
N ALA A 109 7.26 0.70 -24.08
CA ALA A 109 6.03 0.54 -23.31
C ALA A 109 5.18 1.81 -23.35
N TYR A 110 5.82 2.98 -23.19
CA TYR A 110 5.15 4.29 -23.27
C TYR A 110 4.49 4.51 -24.65
N HIS A 111 5.18 4.24 -25.74
CA HIS A 111 4.61 4.40 -27.10
C HIS A 111 3.46 3.41 -27.36
N ASN A 112 3.59 2.17 -26.90
CA ASN A 112 2.53 1.18 -27.04
C ASN A 112 1.26 1.57 -26.26
N VAL A 113 1.43 2.09 -25.05
CA VAL A 113 0.33 2.52 -24.17
C VAL A 113 -0.29 3.81 -24.69
N ARG A 114 0.52 4.78 -25.14
CA ARG A 114 0.05 6.07 -25.68
C ARG A 114 -0.82 5.90 -26.93
N ASN A 115 -0.55 4.89 -27.74
CA ASN A 115 -1.32 4.62 -28.97
C ASN A 115 -2.71 4.01 -28.73
N GLN A 116 -3.03 3.65 -27.46
CA GLN A 116 -4.34 3.11 -27.13
C GLN A 116 -5.37 4.23 -26.96
N SER A 117 -6.65 3.89 -27.20
CA SER A 117 -7.74 4.84 -26.91
C SER A 117 -7.83 5.12 -25.40
N VAL A 118 -8.28 6.32 -25.05
CA VAL A 118 -8.44 6.78 -23.65
C VAL A 118 -9.24 5.78 -22.80
N MET A 119 -10.34 5.24 -23.36
CA MET A 119 -11.17 4.26 -22.65
C MET A 119 -10.46 2.93 -22.39
N LYS A 120 -9.65 2.44 -23.35
CA LYS A 120 -8.86 1.24 -23.15
C LYS A 120 -7.79 1.46 -22.08
N LEU A 121 -7.15 2.62 -22.10
CA LEU A 121 -6.12 2.97 -21.13
C LEU A 121 -6.69 3.03 -19.71
N TYR A 122 -7.87 3.60 -19.53
CA TYR A 122 -8.57 3.62 -18.24
C TYR A 122 -8.89 2.21 -17.75
N VAL A 123 -9.44 1.35 -18.60
CA VAL A 123 -9.74 -0.04 -18.24
C VAL A 123 -8.48 -0.80 -17.85
N VAL A 124 -7.39 -0.63 -18.60
CA VAL A 124 -6.09 -1.25 -18.29
C VAL A 124 -5.58 -0.77 -16.94
N PHE A 125 -5.60 0.54 -16.68
CA PHE A 125 -5.14 1.10 -15.40
C PHE A 125 -5.94 0.55 -14.22
N SER A 126 -7.28 0.57 -14.30
CA SER A 126 -8.14 0.03 -13.24
C SER A 126 -7.95 -1.48 -13.04
N SER A 127 -7.70 -2.23 -14.11
CA SER A 127 -7.39 -3.66 -14.00
C SER A 127 -6.05 -3.90 -13.32
N LEU A 128 -5.02 -3.13 -13.68
CA LEU A 128 -3.71 -3.22 -13.06
C LEU A 128 -3.75 -2.91 -11.56
N GLU A 129 -4.58 -1.94 -11.14
CA GLU A 129 -4.79 -1.63 -9.73
C GLU A 129 -5.40 -2.81 -8.96
N ILE A 130 -6.37 -3.51 -9.55
CA ILE A 130 -6.94 -4.72 -8.96
C ILE A 130 -5.86 -5.82 -8.86
N PHE A 131 -5.06 -6.02 -9.91
CA PHE A 131 -3.97 -7.00 -9.91
C PHE A 131 -2.90 -6.66 -8.87
N ASP A 132 -2.56 -5.39 -8.68
CA ASP A 132 -1.63 -4.96 -7.63
C ASP A 132 -2.14 -5.34 -6.23
N LYS A 133 -3.41 -5.06 -5.92
CA LYS A 133 -4.05 -5.44 -4.65
C LYS A 133 -4.08 -6.96 -4.46
N LEU A 134 -4.34 -7.73 -5.52
CA LEU A 134 -4.29 -9.21 -5.47
C LEU A 134 -2.86 -9.71 -5.24
N CYS A 135 -1.89 -9.20 -5.98
CA CYS A 135 -0.48 -9.56 -5.80
C CYS A 135 0.00 -9.24 -4.38
N SER A 136 -0.33 -8.08 -3.85
CA SER A 136 0.05 -7.67 -2.50
C SER A 136 -0.49 -8.63 -1.43
N SER A 137 -1.70 -9.18 -1.63
CA SER A 137 -2.29 -10.17 -0.73
C SER A 137 -1.53 -11.50 -0.71
N PHE A 138 -1.04 -11.97 -1.86
CA PHE A 138 -0.31 -13.25 -1.95
C PHE A 138 1.18 -13.14 -1.63
N GLY A 139 1.74 -11.94 -1.73
CA GLY A 139 3.19 -11.72 -1.67
C GLY A 139 3.82 -12.16 -0.37
N GLN A 140 3.14 -11.88 0.74
CA GLN A 140 3.64 -12.25 2.05
C GLN A 140 3.70 -13.77 2.20
N ASP A 141 2.64 -14.48 1.83
CA ASP A 141 2.55 -15.93 1.97
C ASP A 141 3.62 -16.65 1.14
N ILE A 142 3.84 -16.20 -0.11
CA ILE A 142 4.85 -16.76 -1.00
C ILE A 142 6.26 -16.56 -0.45
N LEU A 143 6.57 -15.35 0.04
CA LEU A 143 7.89 -15.07 0.60
C LEU A 143 8.11 -15.79 1.95
N GLU A 144 7.10 -15.90 2.80
CA GLU A 144 7.18 -16.67 4.04
C GLU A 144 7.41 -18.16 3.77
N ALA A 145 6.72 -18.75 2.79
CA ALA A 145 6.93 -20.13 2.37
C ALA A 145 8.38 -20.36 1.90
N LEU A 146 8.91 -19.47 1.05
CA LEU A 146 10.30 -19.53 0.60
C LEU A 146 11.30 -19.44 1.78
N TYR A 147 11.07 -18.54 2.73
CA TYR A 147 11.97 -18.39 3.89
C TYR A 147 11.88 -19.57 4.85
N ALA A 148 10.71 -20.19 5.00
CA ALA A 148 10.54 -21.41 5.77
C ALA A 148 11.32 -22.58 5.15
N SER A 149 11.17 -22.79 3.84
CA SER A 149 11.91 -23.82 3.09
C SER A 149 13.42 -23.58 3.13
N ALA A 150 13.88 -22.33 3.01
CA ALA A 150 15.30 -22.00 3.11
C ALA A 150 15.90 -22.20 4.51
N SER A 151 15.08 -22.11 5.56
CA SER A 151 15.52 -22.30 6.95
C SER A 151 15.55 -23.77 7.37
N SER A 152 14.84 -24.65 6.68
CA SER A 152 14.79 -26.07 6.98
C SER A 152 16.11 -26.77 6.64
N HIS A 153 16.62 -27.60 7.57
CA HIS A 153 17.88 -28.31 7.43
C HIS A 153 17.69 -29.75 6.88
N ALA A 154 16.47 -30.13 6.51
CA ALA A 154 16.17 -31.48 6.06
C ALA A 154 16.75 -31.78 4.66
N ARG A 155 17.46 -32.89 4.54
CA ARG A 155 18.22 -33.31 3.35
C ARG A 155 17.37 -33.60 2.09
N GLY A 156 16.04 -33.71 2.23
CA GLY A 156 15.09 -33.99 1.15
C GLY A 156 14.52 -32.76 0.43
N TRP A 157 14.73 -31.57 0.92
CA TRP A 157 14.02 -30.33 0.57
C TRP A 157 14.61 -29.52 -0.59
N ARG A 158 15.64 -30.01 -1.27
CA ARG A 158 16.26 -29.24 -2.37
C ARG A 158 15.27 -28.98 -3.54
N GLY A 159 14.40 -29.94 -3.82
CA GLY A 159 13.39 -29.81 -4.89
C GLY A 159 12.28 -28.82 -4.51
N GLU A 160 11.82 -28.89 -3.27
CA GLU A 160 10.77 -27.98 -2.74
C GLU A 160 11.29 -26.55 -2.66
N MET A 161 12.50 -26.34 -2.16
CA MET A 161 13.13 -25.02 -2.14
C MET A 161 13.32 -24.43 -3.56
N ALA A 162 13.64 -25.25 -4.56
CA ALA A 162 13.75 -24.79 -5.93
C ALA A 162 12.39 -24.41 -6.52
N LEU A 163 11.34 -25.15 -6.18
CA LEU A 163 9.96 -24.84 -6.56
C LEU A 163 9.50 -23.52 -5.92
N ASP A 164 9.70 -23.33 -4.60
CA ASP A 164 9.34 -22.13 -3.89
C ASP A 164 10.10 -20.90 -4.44
N LEU A 165 11.38 -21.08 -4.79
CA LEU A 165 12.17 -20.03 -5.44
C LEU A 165 11.62 -19.68 -6.82
N LEU A 166 11.20 -20.67 -7.62
CA LEU A 166 10.61 -20.46 -8.94
C LEU A 166 9.26 -19.72 -8.82
N VAL A 167 8.42 -20.13 -7.86
CA VAL A 167 7.13 -19.47 -7.58
C VAL A 167 7.35 -18.03 -7.15
N ALA A 168 8.27 -17.79 -6.20
CA ALA A 168 8.59 -16.45 -5.73
C ALA A 168 9.16 -15.57 -6.84
N TYR A 169 10.03 -16.11 -7.72
CA TYR A 169 10.55 -15.41 -8.89
C TYR A 169 9.43 -15.04 -9.87
N GLY A 170 8.58 -16.00 -10.23
CA GLY A 170 7.44 -15.78 -11.13
C GLY A 170 6.47 -14.73 -10.58
N TYR A 171 6.13 -14.83 -9.29
CA TYR A 171 5.30 -13.87 -8.59
C TYR A 171 5.90 -12.45 -8.62
N LEU A 172 7.17 -12.31 -8.19
CA LEU A 172 7.84 -11.01 -8.15
C LEU A 172 7.95 -10.39 -9.55
N THR A 173 8.23 -11.20 -10.57
CA THR A 173 8.28 -10.73 -11.96
C THR A 173 6.91 -10.21 -12.41
N ALA A 174 5.85 -10.97 -12.17
CA ALA A 174 4.48 -10.56 -12.51
C ALA A 174 4.07 -9.27 -11.78
N HIS A 175 4.32 -9.19 -10.47
CA HIS A 175 4.00 -7.99 -9.68
C HIS A 175 4.82 -6.77 -10.13
N THR A 176 6.10 -6.94 -10.41
CA THR A 176 6.95 -5.85 -10.93
C THR A 176 6.45 -5.35 -12.29
N LEU A 177 5.97 -6.24 -13.16
CA LEU A 177 5.36 -5.84 -14.43
C LEU A 177 4.06 -5.06 -14.23
N VAL A 178 3.21 -5.47 -13.29
CA VAL A 178 1.98 -4.72 -12.94
C VAL A 178 2.33 -3.31 -12.52
N LEU A 179 3.24 -3.14 -11.55
CA LEU A 179 3.68 -1.82 -11.05
C LEU A 179 4.34 -0.98 -12.17
N PHE A 180 5.14 -1.62 -13.02
CA PHE A 180 5.76 -0.95 -14.17
C PHE A 180 4.72 -0.40 -15.14
N TYR A 181 3.72 -1.19 -15.53
CA TYR A 181 2.66 -0.72 -16.44
C TYR A 181 1.75 0.31 -15.80
N GLN A 182 1.54 0.30 -14.49
CA GLN A 182 0.84 1.39 -13.77
C GLN A 182 1.64 2.70 -13.88
N ALA A 183 2.95 2.66 -13.63
CA ALA A 183 3.82 3.84 -13.78
C ALA A 183 3.82 4.37 -15.22
N VAL A 184 3.86 3.48 -16.22
CA VAL A 184 3.76 3.86 -17.65
C VAL A 184 2.41 4.51 -17.97
N ALA A 185 1.32 3.92 -17.50
CA ALA A 185 -0.03 4.45 -17.75
C ALA A 185 -0.21 5.84 -17.11
N LEU A 186 0.31 6.04 -15.89
CA LEU A 186 0.32 7.34 -15.22
C LEU A 186 1.19 8.35 -15.97
N SER A 187 2.37 7.93 -16.46
CA SER A 187 3.23 8.79 -17.28
C SER A 187 2.53 9.25 -18.57
N VAL A 188 1.81 8.35 -19.24
CA VAL A 188 1.01 8.71 -20.43
C VAL A 188 -0.11 9.66 -20.06
N ALA A 189 -0.79 9.46 -18.93
CA ALA A 189 -1.87 10.34 -18.50
C ALA A 189 -1.38 11.77 -18.21
N ILE A 190 -0.25 11.92 -17.53
CA ILE A 190 0.34 13.22 -17.19
C ILE A 190 0.86 13.94 -18.45
N ASN A 191 1.48 13.20 -19.38
CA ASN A 191 2.05 13.76 -20.61
C ASN A 191 1.04 13.87 -21.77
N SER A 192 -0.22 13.50 -21.53
CA SER A 192 -1.27 13.63 -22.55
C SER A 192 -1.73 15.07 -22.67
N ASN A 193 -1.90 15.54 -23.91
CA ASN A 193 -2.45 16.87 -24.18
C ASN A 193 -3.94 17.00 -23.80
N SER A 194 -4.61 15.90 -23.46
CA SER A 194 -5.99 15.90 -23.01
C SER A 194 -6.08 15.61 -21.51
N ASN A 195 -6.69 16.52 -20.77
CA ASN A 195 -6.97 16.32 -19.33
C ASN A 195 -7.96 15.17 -19.05
N VAL A 196 -8.50 14.54 -20.09
CA VAL A 196 -9.50 13.48 -19.97
C VAL A 196 -8.96 12.26 -19.24
N LEU A 197 -7.72 11.83 -19.55
CA LEU A 197 -7.08 10.70 -18.86
C LEU A 197 -6.85 10.99 -17.38
N LEU A 198 -6.34 12.18 -17.07
CA LEU A 198 -6.13 12.60 -15.69
C LEU A 198 -7.46 12.67 -14.93
N THR A 199 -8.50 13.22 -15.56
CA THR A 199 -9.85 13.26 -14.98
C THR A 199 -10.41 11.86 -14.71
N LEU A 200 -10.16 10.89 -15.60
CA LEU A 200 -10.60 9.51 -15.41
C LEU A 200 -9.86 8.83 -14.26
N LEU A 201 -8.55 9.06 -14.13
CA LEU A 201 -7.76 8.55 -13.00
C LEU A 201 -8.25 9.09 -11.66
N ILE A 202 -8.49 10.40 -11.59
CA ILE A 202 -9.07 11.04 -10.41
C ILE A 202 -10.47 10.48 -10.12
N SER A 203 -11.29 10.24 -11.15
CA SER A 203 -12.63 9.67 -11.02
C SER A 203 -12.59 8.26 -10.43
N ASN A 204 -11.53 7.48 -10.67
CA ASN A 204 -11.36 6.15 -10.07
C ASN A 204 -11.30 6.21 -8.54
N ASN A 205 -10.58 7.17 -7.99
CA ASN A 205 -10.49 7.40 -6.54
C ASN A 205 -11.89 7.67 -5.93
N PHE A 206 -12.75 8.41 -6.62
CA PHE A 206 -14.15 8.60 -6.18
C PHE A 206 -15.01 7.33 -6.28
N THR A 207 -14.73 6.44 -7.21
CA THR A 207 -15.41 5.14 -7.32
C THR A 207 -15.03 4.24 -6.14
N GLU A 208 -13.78 4.25 -5.72
CA GLU A 208 -13.32 3.56 -4.52
C GLU A 208 -14.00 4.09 -3.25
N LEU A 209 -14.14 5.41 -3.14
CA LEU A 209 -14.91 6.05 -2.06
C LEU A 209 -16.32 5.46 -1.96
N LYS A 210 -17.04 5.35 -3.07
CA LYS A 210 -18.40 4.80 -3.12
C LYS A 210 -18.45 3.37 -2.56
N THR A 211 -17.47 2.54 -2.88
CA THR A 211 -17.44 1.13 -2.45
C THR A 211 -17.09 0.97 -0.98
N ASN A 212 -16.24 1.82 -0.42
CA ASN A 212 -15.72 1.70 0.93
C ASN A 212 -16.61 2.39 1.99
N VAL A 213 -17.26 3.50 1.64
CA VAL A 213 -18.06 4.30 2.58
C VAL A 213 -19.23 3.52 3.18
N PHE A 214 -19.88 2.66 2.41
CA PHE A 214 -21.07 1.93 2.84
C PHE A 214 -20.80 0.56 3.47
N LYS A 215 -19.54 0.14 3.51
CA LYS A 215 -19.18 -1.12 4.19
C LYS A 215 -19.29 -0.95 5.72
N ARG A 216 -19.85 -1.96 6.37
CA ARG A 216 -19.74 -2.07 7.83
C ARG A 216 -18.27 -2.31 8.17
N CYS A 217 -17.71 -1.43 8.98
CA CYS A 217 -16.32 -1.47 9.38
C CYS A 217 -16.24 -1.53 10.91
N GLU A 218 -15.45 -2.46 11.43
CA GLU A 218 -15.08 -2.50 12.84
C GLU A 218 -13.83 -1.64 13.08
N ALA A 219 -13.57 -1.31 14.34
CA ALA A 219 -12.46 -0.43 14.71
C ALA A 219 -11.08 -0.97 14.25
N GLU A 220 -10.90 -2.29 14.31
CA GLU A 220 -9.67 -2.96 13.88
C GLU A 220 -9.48 -2.86 12.37
N ASN A 221 -10.56 -3.04 11.61
CA ASN A 221 -10.55 -2.90 10.16
C ASN A 221 -10.24 -1.47 9.72
N LEU A 222 -10.68 -0.44 10.48
CA LEU A 222 -10.37 0.95 10.18
C LEU A 222 -8.86 1.23 10.23
N PHE A 223 -8.16 0.66 11.20
CA PHE A 223 -6.70 0.77 11.28
C PHE A 223 -6.03 0.11 10.08
N GLN A 224 -6.47 -1.09 9.68
CA GLN A 224 -5.94 -1.77 8.49
C GLN A 224 -6.17 -0.97 7.21
N VAL A 225 -7.36 -0.36 7.05
CA VAL A 225 -7.64 0.53 5.92
C VAL A 225 -6.70 1.73 5.93
N SER A 226 -6.46 2.36 7.10
CA SER A 226 -5.50 3.47 7.20
C SER A 226 -4.07 3.05 6.85
N CYS A 227 -3.64 1.84 7.21
CA CYS A 227 -2.34 1.32 6.81
C CYS A 227 -2.26 1.10 5.29
N ALA A 228 -3.33 0.57 4.67
CA ALA A 228 -3.40 0.41 3.22
C ALA A 228 -3.32 1.76 2.49
N ASP A 229 -4.02 2.78 2.98
CA ASP A 229 -3.98 4.13 2.40
C ASP A 229 -2.57 4.77 2.51
N ALA A 230 -1.84 4.52 3.61
CA ALA A 230 -0.45 4.97 3.72
C ALA A 230 0.46 4.32 2.67
N VAL A 231 0.26 3.02 2.39
CA VAL A 231 0.98 2.30 1.33
C VAL A 231 0.59 2.81 -0.06
N GLU A 232 -0.69 3.09 -0.31
CA GLU A 232 -1.17 3.67 -1.58
C GLU A 232 -0.53 5.04 -1.83
N ARG A 233 -0.48 5.93 -0.85
CA ARG A 233 0.23 7.21 -0.94
C ARG A 233 1.73 7.05 -1.23
N PHE A 234 2.37 6.05 -0.61
CA PHE A 234 3.77 5.74 -0.88
C PHE A 234 3.96 5.25 -2.32
N ASN A 235 3.15 4.31 -2.80
CA ASN A 235 3.21 3.81 -4.17
C ASN A 235 2.98 4.93 -5.18
N LEU A 236 1.97 5.78 -4.96
CA LEU A 236 1.72 6.95 -5.80
C LEU A 236 2.93 7.88 -5.87
N SER A 237 3.56 8.17 -4.72
CA SER A 237 4.77 9.01 -4.70
C SER A 237 5.94 8.39 -5.47
N MET A 238 6.09 7.05 -5.44
CA MET A 238 7.09 6.33 -6.22
C MET A 238 6.79 6.40 -7.73
N TYR A 239 5.53 6.23 -8.14
CA TYR A 239 5.16 6.40 -9.55
C TYR A 239 5.42 7.82 -10.06
N LEU A 240 5.05 8.84 -9.28
CA LEU A 240 5.34 10.23 -9.61
C LEU A 240 6.85 10.51 -9.68
N LEU A 241 7.63 9.90 -8.79
CA LEU A 241 9.10 9.98 -8.83
C LEU A 241 9.65 9.35 -10.12
N ILE A 242 9.16 8.19 -10.52
CA ILE A 242 9.58 7.52 -11.77
C ILE A 242 9.23 8.41 -12.97
N VAL A 243 8.04 8.99 -13.01
CA VAL A 243 7.61 9.92 -14.08
C VAL A 243 8.49 11.16 -14.11
N LEU A 244 8.82 11.72 -12.94
CA LEU A 244 9.71 12.88 -12.83
C LEU A 244 11.13 12.56 -13.35
N VAL A 245 11.69 11.42 -12.95
CA VAL A 245 12.99 10.94 -13.42
C VAL A 245 12.96 10.76 -14.93
N GLN A 246 11.93 10.14 -15.47
CA GLN A 246 11.75 9.97 -16.91
C GLN A 246 11.68 11.32 -17.63
N PHE A 247 10.93 12.28 -17.11
CA PHE A 247 10.82 13.62 -17.69
C PHE A 247 12.16 14.35 -17.69
N VAL A 248 12.89 14.33 -16.60
CA VAL A 248 14.18 15.04 -16.46
C VAL A 248 15.30 14.41 -17.30
N PHE A 249 15.39 13.06 -17.31
CA PHE A 249 16.54 12.35 -17.91
C PHE A 249 16.31 11.91 -19.35
N VAL A 250 15.07 11.64 -19.77
CA VAL A 250 14.75 11.11 -21.09
C VAL A 250 14.29 12.22 -22.05
N GLN A 251 13.48 13.19 -21.58
CA GLN A 251 12.89 14.24 -22.41
C GLN A 251 13.63 15.58 -22.31
N LYS A 252 14.95 15.56 -22.21
CA LYS A 252 15.80 16.75 -22.04
C LYS A 252 15.57 17.86 -23.03
N GLU A 253 15.18 17.56 -24.26
CA GLU A 253 15.00 18.54 -25.34
C GLU A 253 13.69 19.34 -25.22
N GLU A 254 12.71 18.85 -24.47
CA GLU A 254 11.41 19.50 -24.26
C GLU A 254 11.28 20.22 -22.90
N LEU A 255 12.38 20.37 -22.16
CA LEU A 255 12.39 20.93 -20.80
C LEU A 255 12.16 22.46 -20.86
N THR A 256 10.95 22.88 -21.23
CA THR A 256 10.52 24.28 -21.18
C THR A 256 9.89 24.55 -19.80
N ALA A 257 10.07 25.76 -19.26
CA ALA A 257 9.48 26.20 -18.00
C ALA A 257 7.95 26.00 -17.97
N ALA A 258 7.28 26.18 -19.10
CA ALA A 258 5.85 25.96 -19.26
C ALA A 258 5.48 24.47 -19.06
N ARG A 259 6.24 23.55 -19.64
CA ARG A 259 6.01 22.08 -19.47
C ARG A 259 6.29 21.64 -18.05
N LEU A 260 7.33 22.17 -17.40
CA LEU A 260 7.60 21.86 -16.00
C LEU A 260 6.46 22.32 -15.10
N HIS A 261 5.87 23.49 -15.39
CA HIS A 261 4.70 23.98 -14.67
C HIS A 261 3.47 23.09 -14.89
N GLU A 262 3.20 22.62 -16.11
CA GLU A 262 2.09 21.70 -16.40
C GLU A 262 2.25 20.38 -15.65
N VAL A 263 3.44 19.75 -15.68
CA VAL A 263 3.72 18.50 -14.99
C VAL A 263 3.61 18.68 -13.47
N SER A 264 4.15 19.77 -12.92
CA SER A 264 4.05 20.04 -11.48
C SER A 264 2.61 20.30 -11.03
N HIS A 265 1.81 20.96 -11.87
CA HIS A 265 0.38 21.16 -11.61
C HIS A 265 -0.38 19.82 -11.63
N ALA A 266 -0.11 18.94 -12.59
CA ALA A 266 -0.71 17.61 -12.64
C ALA A 266 -0.34 16.79 -11.39
N PHE A 267 0.92 16.81 -10.95
CA PHE A 267 1.37 16.13 -9.73
C PHE A 267 0.64 16.65 -8.50
N LEU A 268 0.56 17.98 -8.36
CA LEU A 268 -0.14 18.60 -7.25
C LEU A 268 -1.62 18.21 -7.22
N MET A 269 -2.28 18.21 -8.38
CA MET A 269 -3.69 17.83 -8.50
C MET A 269 -3.91 16.37 -8.08
N ILE A 270 -3.07 15.45 -8.51
CA ILE A 270 -3.15 14.03 -8.14
C ILE A 270 -2.98 13.87 -6.62
N CYS A 271 -1.93 14.46 -6.03
CA CYS A 271 -1.68 14.36 -4.59
C CYS A 271 -2.80 14.98 -3.74
N VAL A 272 -3.33 16.13 -4.15
CA VAL A 272 -4.44 16.78 -3.43
C VAL A 272 -5.71 15.92 -3.52
N CYS A 273 -6.01 15.37 -4.69
CA CYS A 273 -7.17 14.48 -4.85
C CYS A 273 -7.07 13.25 -3.96
N GLU A 274 -5.91 12.61 -3.89
CA GLU A 274 -5.67 11.44 -3.03
C GLU A 274 -5.91 11.78 -1.56
N ILE A 275 -5.30 12.85 -1.06
CA ILE A 275 -5.48 13.30 0.33
C ILE A 275 -6.96 13.59 0.63
N MET A 276 -7.65 14.27 -0.28
CA MET A 276 -9.06 14.63 -0.10
C MET A 276 -9.98 13.40 -0.09
N VAL A 277 -9.72 12.44 -0.97
CA VAL A 277 -10.48 11.18 -1.04
C VAL A 277 -10.31 10.37 0.23
N ASP A 278 -9.08 10.25 0.76
CA ASP A 278 -8.82 9.56 2.02
C ASP A 278 -9.54 10.22 3.19
N TRP A 279 -9.47 11.53 3.29
CA TRP A 279 -10.18 12.26 4.36
C TRP A 279 -11.68 12.03 4.31
N ILE A 280 -12.27 12.10 3.13
CA ILE A 280 -13.70 11.89 2.93
C ILE A 280 -14.07 10.43 3.24
N LYS A 281 -13.29 9.46 2.74
CA LYS A 281 -13.46 8.03 2.99
C LYS A 281 -13.53 7.73 4.50
N HIS A 282 -12.53 8.13 5.25
CA HIS A 282 -12.45 7.91 6.69
C HIS A 282 -13.51 8.67 7.48
N ALA A 283 -13.81 9.92 7.11
CA ALA A 283 -14.84 10.71 7.75
C ALA A 283 -16.23 10.06 7.62
N PHE A 284 -16.56 9.56 6.44
CA PHE A 284 -17.84 8.87 6.24
C PHE A 284 -17.88 7.49 6.88
N VAL A 285 -16.80 6.69 6.79
CA VAL A 285 -16.72 5.38 7.44
C VAL A 285 -16.93 5.53 8.96
N THR A 286 -16.27 6.48 9.60
CA THR A 286 -16.44 6.74 11.05
C THR A 286 -17.84 7.21 11.40
N LYS A 287 -18.44 8.07 10.57
CA LYS A 287 -19.80 8.56 10.75
C LYS A 287 -20.84 7.44 10.64
N PHE A 288 -20.79 6.63 9.59
CA PHE A 288 -21.77 5.56 9.35
C PHE A 288 -21.65 4.42 10.35
N ASN A 289 -20.45 4.11 10.81
CA ASN A 289 -20.21 3.05 11.80
C ASN A 289 -20.24 3.56 13.24
N ARG A 290 -20.62 4.82 13.49
CA ARG A 290 -20.74 5.46 14.81
C ARG A 290 -19.47 5.30 15.68
N MET A 291 -18.28 5.31 15.05
CA MET A 291 -17.00 5.16 15.74
C MET A 291 -16.51 6.50 16.29
N ARG A 292 -15.89 6.49 17.50
CA ARG A 292 -15.19 7.65 18.05
C ARG A 292 -13.74 7.64 17.56
N CYS A 293 -13.39 8.56 16.68
CA CYS A 293 -12.07 8.64 16.04
C CYS A 293 -10.89 8.64 17.04
N ARG A 294 -11.06 9.29 18.19
CA ARG A 294 -9.99 9.45 19.18
C ARG A 294 -9.54 8.15 19.87
N HIS A 295 -10.41 7.14 19.96
CA HIS A 295 -10.10 5.86 20.61
C HIS A 295 -9.67 4.77 19.62
N THR A 296 -10.05 4.90 18.36
CA THR A 296 -9.87 3.86 17.35
C THR A 296 -8.50 3.95 16.67
N LEU A 297 -8.02 5.17 16.43
CA LEU A 297 -6.73 5.41 15.80
C LEU A 297 -5.54 5.41 16.80
N ALA A 298 -5.80 5.69 18.10
CA ALA A 298 -4.79 5.70 19.15
C ALA A 298 -4.55 4.33 19.82
N ARG A 299 -5.47 3.38 19.69
CA ARG A 299 -5.28 2.01 20.11
C ARG A 299 -4.92 1.18 18.88
N GLY A 300 -3.64 0.84 18.75
CA GLY A 300 -3.24 -0.29 17.94
C GLY A 300 -4.05 -1.55 18.31
N PRO A 301 -3.98 -2.63 17.53
CA PRO A 301 -4.74 -3.85 17.77
C PRO A 301 -4.64 -4.24 19.25
N SER A 302 -5.80 -4.40 19.91
CA SER A 302 -5.84 -4.86 21.29
C SER A 302 -5.10 -6.19 21.36
N PRO A 303 -4.23 -6.41 22.37
CA PRO A 303 -3.60 -7.70 22.53
C PRO A 303 -4.69 -8.78 22.59
N PRO A 304 -4.47 -9.95 21.97
CA PRO A 304 -5.45 -11.04 21.98
C PRO A 304 -5.87 -11.31 23.43
N PRO A 305 -7.16 -11.60 23.68
CA PRO A 305 -7.65 -11.85 25.02
C PRO A 305 -6.79 -12.95 25.62
N ASP A 306 -6.18 -12.61 26.74
CA ASP A 306 -5.27 -13.44 27.52
C ASP A 306 -5.82 -14.87 27.57
N ARG A 307 -5.11 -15.81 26.96
CA ARG A 307 -5.41 -17.24 27.14
C ARG A 307 -5.15 -17.50 28.60
N ARG A 308 -6.19 -17.47 29.42
CA ARG A 308 -6.10 -17.96 30.80
C ARG A 308 -5.43 -19.32 30.76
N PRO A 309 -4.38 -19.52 31.53
CA PRO A 309 -3.79 -20.84 31.59
C PRO A 309 -4.88 -21.81 32.08
N LEU A 310 -5.17 -22.84 31.28
CA LEU A 310 -5.99 -23.95 31.69
C LEU A 310 -5.35 -24.51 32.97
N CYS A 311 -5.98 -24.23 34.12
CA CYS A 311 -5.65 -24.87 35.36
C CYS A 311 -5.70 -26.39 35.15
N CYS A 312 -4.55 -27.05 35.23
CA CYS A 312 -4.47 -28.47 35.42
C CYS A 312 -5.27 -28.85 36.68
N PRO A 313 -6.25 -29.73 36.62
CA PRO A 313 -6.80 -30.31 37.83
C PRO A 313 -5.73 -31.22 38.43
N THR A 314 -5.25 -30.84 39.60
CA THR A 314 -4.51 -31.73 40.50
C THR A 314 -5.42 -32.95 40.81
N ARG A 315 -5.02 -34.13 40.37
CA ARG A 315 -5.59 -35.42 40.85
C ARG A 315 -5.06 -35.72 42.24
N PRO A 316 -5.89 -36.32 43.09
CA PRO A 316 -5.52 -36.75 44.43
C PRO A 316 -4.50 -37.90 44.43
#